data_eb0feccba2f63935c0184576bc0b79f1
#
_entry.id   eb0feccba2f63935c0184576bc0b79f1
#
_cell.length_a   1.000
_cell.length_b   1.000
_cell.length_c   1.000
_cell.angle_alpha   90.00
_cell.angle_beta   90.00
_cell.angle_gamma   90.00
#
_symmetry.space_group_name_H-M   'P 1'
#
loop_
_entity.id
_entity.type
_entity.pdbx_description
1 polymer ?
#
loop_
_entity_poly.entity_id
_entity_poly.type
_entity_poly.pdbx_seq_one_letter_code
_entity_poly.pdbx_strand_id
1 'polypeptide(L)'
;MEYYDLGSYTRTITTPAPDAQLWFDRGLNWLYGFNHAEAIACFQKALELDPGCAMAYWGISYAAGPNYNLPWHLYDPAGKAAALAAAYDAMQGALARADGASPVERALIRALPARYPQRETIEDQAPWDAAYADAMREVFRANRDDLEVRHVFAESIMNLTPWKM
;
A
#
# COMPACT_ATOMS: atom_id res chain seq x y z
N MET A 1 -11.89 -21.86 -13.25
CA MET A 1 -10.49 -22.17 -12.86
C MET A 1 -10.37 -21.86 -11.40
N GLU A 2 -9.91 -22.80 -10.60
CA GLU A 2 -9.68 -22.56 -9.17
C GLU A 2 -8.51 -21.59 -9.00
N TYR A 3 -8.62 -20.61 -8.09
CA TYR A 3 -7.54 -19.66 -7.84
C TYR A 3 -6.45 -20.33 -6.98
N TYR A 4 -5.24 -19.77 -6.97
CA TYR A 4 -4.12 -20.31 -6.19
C TYR A 4 -4.46 -20.42 -4.70
N ASP A 5 -3.96 -21.47 -4.05
CA ASP A 5 -3.95 -21.55 -2.59
C ASP A 5 -2.84 -20.63 -2.05
N LEU A 6 -3.25 -19.51 -1.47
CA LEU A 6 -2.37 -18.49 -0.89
C LEU A 6 -2.32 -18.57 0.64
N GLY A 7 -2.87 -19.65 1.22
CA GLY A 7 -2.99 -19.79 2.66
C GLY A 7 -4.22 -19.05 3.24
N SER A 8 -4.24 -18.91 4.55
CA SER A 8 -5.42 -18.44 5.30
C SER A 8 -5.26 -17.03 5.90
N TYR A 9 -4.21 -16.29 5.53
CA TYR A 9 -4.05 -14.93 6.04
C TYR A 9 -5.17 -14.03 5.52
N THR A 10 -5.81 -13.32 6.41
CA THR A 10 -6.86 -12.36 6.11
C THR A 10 -6.71 -11.11 6.96
N ARG A 11 -7.05 -9.97 6.40
CA ARG A 11 -7.24 -8.71 7.10
C ARG A 11 -8.63 -8.18 6.80
N THR A 12 -9.48 -8.15 7.80
CA THR A 12 -10.81 -7.53 7.65
C THR A 12 -10.69 -6.08 7.24
N ILE A 13 -11.38 -5.72 6.15
CA ILE A 13 -11.46 -4.35 5.63
C ILE A 13 -12.91 -3.87 5.63
N THR A 14 -13.07 -2.55 5.56
CA THR A 14 -14.39 -1.93 5.41
C THR A 14 -14.87 -2.08 3.97
N THR A 15 -15.75 -3.05 3.74
CA THR A 15 -16.45 -3.29 2.46
C THR A 15 -17.76 -4.01 2.72
N PRO A 16 -18.85 -3.69 1.99
CA PRO A 16 -20.10 -4.46 2.04
C PRO A 16 -20.07 -5.71 1.17
N ALA A 17 -19.03 -5.92 0.35
CA ALA A 17 -18.92 -6.98 -0.63
C ALA A 17 -17.96 -8.08 -0.16
N PRO A 18 -18.46 -9.29 0.23
CA PRO A 18 -17.60 -10.39 0.69
C PRO A 18 -16.54 -10.82 -0.34
N ASP A 19 -16.88 -10.76 -1.63
CA ASP A 19 -15.94 -11.10 -2.70
C ASP A 19 -14.84 -10.03 -2.87
N ALA A 20 -15.12 -8.75 -2.57
CA ALA A 20 -14.08 -7.72 -2.52
C ALA A 20 -13.10 -7.96 -1.37
N GLN A 21 -13.59 -8.40 -0.19
CA GLN A 21 -12.75 -8.85 0.91
C GLN A 21 -11.82 -10.00 0.49
N LEU A 22 -12.37 -11.01 -0.18
CA LEU A 22 -11.58 -12.16 -0.65
C LEU A 22 -10.47 -11.73 -1.62
N TRP A 23 -10.78 -10.85 -2.58
CA TRP A 23 -9.78 -10.37 -3.53
C TRP A 23 -8.75 -9.45 -2.87
N PHE A 24 -9.15 -8.66 -1.86
CA PHE A 24 -8.21 -7.89 -1.07
C PHE A 24 -7.21 -8.79 -0.31
N ASP A 25 -7.67 -9.85 0.34
CA ASP A 25 -6.83 -10.81 1.05
C ASP A 25 -5.83 -11.50 0.09
N ARG A 26 -6.28 -11.87 -1.12
CA ARG A 26 -5.40 -12.40 -2.17
C ARG A 26 -4.32 -11.38 -2.55
N GLY A 27 -4.71 -10.11 -2.71
CA GLY A 27 -3.79 -9.02 -2.98
C GLY A 27 -2.72 -8.87 -1.91
N LEU A 28 -3.10 -8.91 -0.63
CA LEU A 28 -2.15 -8.86 0.50
C LEU A 28 -1.19 -10.05 0.50
N ASN A 29 -1.70 -11.26 0.27
CA ASN A 29 -0.84 -12.45 0.23
C ASN A 29 0.19 -12.37 -0.91
N TRP A 30 -0.20 -11.90 -2.10
CA TRP A 30 0.74 -11.66 -3.20
C TRP A 30 1.72 -10.53 -2.90
N LEU A 31 1.26 -9.46 -2.25
CA LEU A 31 2.09 -8.33 -1.84
C LEU A 31 3.22 -8.79 -0.90
N TYR A 32 2.87 -9.57 0.12
CA TYR A 32 3.85 -10.12 1.07
C TYR A 32 4.71 -11.23 0.45
N GLY A 33 4.23 -11.88 -0.60
CA GLY A 33 5.01 -12.76 -1.45
C GLY A 33 5.87 -12.03 -2.49
N PHE A 34 5.94 -10.71 -2.46
CA PHE A 34 6.70 -9.85 -3.38
C PHE A 34 6.25 -9.93 -4.84
N ASN A 35 5.05 -10.45 -5.13
CA ASN A 35 4.45 -10.40 -6.46
C ASN A 35 3.53 -9.19 -6.57
N HIS A 36 4.12 -7.98 -6.68
CA HIS A 36 3.39 -6.71 -6.67
C HIS A 36 2.43 -6.56 -7.86
N ALA A 37 2.78 -7.11 -9.03
CA ALA A 37 1.92 -7.05 -10.21
C ALA A 37 0.61 -7.81 -10.00
N GLU A 38 0.69 -9.04 -9.45
CA GLU A 38 -0.50 -9.84 -9.14
C GLU A 38 -1.27 -9.27 -7.96
N ALA A 39 -0.58 -8.68 -6.97
CA ALA A 39 -1.23 -7.95 -5.88
C ALA A 39 -2.11 -6.81 -6.40
N ILE A 40 -1.59 -5.97 -7.30
CA ILE A 40 -2.33 -4.89 -7.94
C ILE A 40 -3.54 -5.43 -8.70
N ALA A 41 -3.38 -6.50 -9.48
CA ALA A 41 -4.49 -7.13 -10.21
C ALA A 41 -5.61 -7.60 -9.26
N CYS A 42 -5.24 -8.19 -8.12
CA CYS A 42 -6.21 -8.60 -7.10
C CYS A 42 -6.93 -7.40 -6.46
N PHE A 43 -6.21 -6.33 -6.12
CA PHE A 43 -6.82 -5.11 -5.57
C PHE A 43 -7.73 -4.42 -6.60
N GLN A 44 -7.35 -4.42 -7.88
CA GLN A 44 -8.23 -3.94 -8.95
C GLN A 44 -9.50 -4.77 -9.06
N LYS A 45 -9.38 -6.10 -8.89
CA LYS A 45 -10.55 -6.98 -8.88
C LYS A 45 -11.46 -6.71 -7.69
N ALA A 46 -10.90 -6.39 -6.52
CA ALA A 46 -11.70 -5.93 -5.37
C ALA A 46 -12.45 -4.63 -5.69
N LEU A 47 -11.85 -3.68 -6.43
CA LEU A 47 -12.50 -2.44 -6.87
C LEU A 47 -13.59 -2.64 -7.93
N GLU A 48 -13.49 -3.67 -8.78
CA GLU A 48 -14.57 -4.02 -9.70
C GLU A 48 -15.84 -4.46 -8.93
N LEU A 49 -15.65 -5.09 -7.76
CA LEU A 49 -16.73 -5.60 -6.92
C LEU A 49 -17.26 -4.57 -5.92
N ASP A 50 -16.36 -3.70 -5.43
CA ASP A 50 -16.68 -2.57 -4.56
C ASP A 50 -15.84 -1.35 -4.93
N PRO A 51 -16.29 -0.47 -5.84
CA PRO A 51 -15.61 0.77 -6.18
C PRO A 51 -15.44 1.76 -5.00
N GLY A 52 -16.15 1.51 -3.89
CA GLY A 52 -16.05 2.27 -2.65
C GLY A 52 -14.95 1.81 -1.70
N CYS A 53 -14.32 0.66 -1.95
CA CYS A 53 -13.33 0.05 -1.07
C CYS A 53 -12.05 0.88 -0.99
N ALA A 54 -11.92 1.70 0.06
CA ALA A 54 -10.76 2.56 0.28
C ALA A 54 -9.45 1.77 0.43
N MET A 55 -9.51 0.60 1.09
CA MET A 55 -8.34 -0.24 1.31
C MET A 55 -7.82 -0.91 0.04
N ALA A 56 -8.67 -1.20 -0.94
CA ALA A 56 -8.19 -1.70 -2.23
C ALA A 56 -7.39 -0.64 -2.99
N TYR A 57 -7.81 0.63 -2.95
CA TYR A 57 -6.99 1.74 -3.46
C TYR A 57 -5.69 1.91 -2.68
N TRP A 58 -5.72 1.79 -1.34
CA TRP A 58 -4.52 1.79 -0.51
C TRP A 58 -3.56 0.67 -0.92
N GLY A 59 -4.07 -0.55 -1.14
CA GLY A 59 -3.28 -1.69 -1.58
C GLY A 59 -2.59 -1.46 -2.92
N ILE A 60 -3.30 -0.90 -3.91
CA ILE A 60 -2.71 -0.53 -5.21
C ILE A 60 -1.62 0.53 -5.02
N SER A 61 -1.89 1.58 -4.26
CA SER A 61 -0.92 2.64 -3.98
C SER A 61 0.35 2.11 -3.32
N TYR A 62 0.17 1.22 -2.34
CA TYR A 62 1.27 0.62 -1.62
C TYR A 62 2.11 -0.31 -2.51
N ALA A 63 1.45 -1.19 -3.29
CA ALA A 63 2.11 -2.16 -4.16
C ALA A 63 2.80 -1.52 -5.39
N ALA A 64 2.27 -0.40 -5.90
CA ALA A 64 2.86 0.29 -7.05
C ALA A 64 4.13 1.08 -6.72
N GLY A 65 4.33 1.44 -5.45
CA GLY A 65 5.48 2.22 -5.00
C GLY A 65 6.75 1.42 -4.76
N PRO A 66 7.77 2.06 -4.19
CA PRO A 66 9.04 1.41 -3.86
C PRO A 66 8.83 0.39 -2.73
N ASN A 67 9.75 -0.56 -2.65
CA ASN A 67 9.81 -1.51 -1.56
C ASN A 67 11.28 -1.83 -1.23
N TYR A 68 11.51 -2.61 -0.19
CA TYR A 68 12.85 -2.96 0.25
C TYR A 68 13.73 -3.58 -0.85
N ASN A 69 13.13 -4.38 -1.75
CA ASN A 69 13.86 -5.04 -2.84
C ASN A 69 14.00 -4.15 -4.08
N LEU A 70 13.13 -3.14 -4.24
CA LEU A 70 13.13 -2.20 -5.36
C LEU A 70 12.95 -0.77 -4.83
N PRO A 71 13.98 -0.18 -4.19
CA PRO A 71 13.96 1.21 -3.75
C PRO A 71 14.02 2.17 -4.95
N TRP A 72 13.65 3.43 -4.75
CA TRP A 72 13.56 4.44 -5.82
C TRP A 72 14.77 4.55 -6.73
N HIS A 73 15.98 4.37 -6.19
CA HIS A 73 17.23 4.52 -6.95
C HIS A 73 17.52 3.35 -7.91
N LEU A 74 16.79 2.23 -7.81
CA LEU A 74 16.92 1.08 -8.71
C LEU A 74 15.95 1.11 -9.88
N TYR A 75 14.97 2.02 -9.89
CA TYR A 75 14.10 2.19 -11.04
C TYR A 75 14.83 2.90 -12.18
N ASP A 76 14.57 2.49 -13.42
CA ASP A 76 14.84 3.34 -14.56
C ASP A 76 13.91 4.58 -14.55
N PRO A 77 14.25 5.68 -15.25
CA PRO A 77 13.46 6.91 -15.18
C PRO A 77 12.00 6.75 -15.61
N ALA A 78 11.72 5.94 -16.62
CA ALA A 78 10.35 5.71 -17.12
C ALA A 78 9.54 4.86 -16.15
N GLY A 79 10.15 3.79 -15.62
CA GLY A 79 9.56 2.93 -14.60
C GLY A 79 9.27 3.70 -13.30
N LYS A 80 10.21 4.57 -12.87
CA LYS A 80 10.00 5.44 -11.70
C LYS A 80 8.80 6.36 -11.89
N ALA A 81 8.71 7.03 -13.03
CA ALA A 81 7.60 7.94 -13.31
C ALA A 81 6.26 7.19 -13.37
N ALA A 82 6.22 6.02 -13.99
CA ALA A 82 5.02 5.19 -14.08
C ALA A 82 4.58 4.67 -12.69
N ALA A 83 5.51 4.15 -11.90
CA ALA A 83 5.26 3.65 -10.56
C ALA A 83 4.73 4.76 -9.63
N LEU A 84 5.38 5.93 -9.64
CA LEU A 84 4.96 7.06 -8.83
C LEU A 84 3.57 7.57 -9.24
N ALA A 85 3.32 7.70 -10.54
CA ALA A 85 2.01 8.13 -11.04
C ALA A 85 0.90 7.17 -10.60
N ALA A 86 1.12 5.86 -10.76
CA ALA A 86 0.15 4.84 -10.36
C ALA A 86 -0.09 4.85 -8.83
N ALA A 87 0.98 4.93 -8.03
CA ALA A 87 0.88 5.00 -6.58
C ALA A 87 0.14 6.26 -6.12
N TYR A 88 0.46 7.42 -6.70
CA TYR A 88 -0.18 8.69 -6.38
C TYR A 88 -1.68 8.69 -6.75
N ASP A 89 -2.02 8.26 -7.97
CA ASP A 89 -3.42 8.24 -8.44
C ASP A 89 -4.27 7.30 -7.57
N ALA A 90 -3.74 6.13 -7.20
CA ALA A 90 -4.40 5.22 -6.28
C ALA A 90 -4.54 5.80 -4.86
N MET A 91 -3.50 6.50 -4.35
CA MET A 91 -3.57 7.22 -3.07
C MET A 91 -4.72 8.24 -3.07
N GLN A 92 -4.88 9.02 -4.14
CA GLN A 92 -5.99 9.97 -4.24
C GLN A 92 -7.35 9.25 -4.20
N GLY A 93 -7.45 8.09 -4.85
CA GLY A 93 -8.63 7.23 -4.78
C GLY A 93 -8.95 6.76 -3.36
N ALA A 94 -7.92 6.35 -2.59
CA ALA A 94 -8.07 5.96 -1.19
C ALA A 94 -8.50 7.13 -0.30
N LEU A 95 -7.85 8.30 -0.45
CA LEU A 95 -8.15 9.51 0.32
C LEU A 95 -9.60 9.99 0.10
N ALA A 96 -10.08 9.95 -1.14
CA ALA A 96 -11.45 10.34 -1.48
C ALA A 96 -12.52 9.46 -0.79
N ARG A 97 -12.13 8.27 -0.30
CA ARG A 97 -13.02 7.28 0.34
C ARG A 97 -12.72 7.05 1.82
N ALA A 98 -11.70 7.71 2.34
CA ALA A 98 -11.19 7.47 3.69
C ALA A 98 -12.22 7.68 4.80
N ASP A 99 -13.17 8.59 4.62
CA ASP A 99 -14.17 8.89 5.65
C ASP A 99 -15.14 7.72 5.91
N GLY A 100 -15.34 6.84 4.93
CA GLY A 100 -16.12 5.62 5.08
C GLY A 100 -15.36 4.44 5.71
N ALA A 101 -14.03 4.55 5.84
CA ALA A 101 -13.17 3.49 6.35
C ALA A 101 -13.11 3.47 7.89
N SER A 102 -12.68 2.35 8.46
CA SER A 102 -12.44 2.22 9.90
C SER A 102 -11.33 3.18 10.38
N PRO A 103 -11.23 3.47 11.69
CA PRO A 103 -10.20 4.39 12.20
C PRO A 103 -8.76 3.97 11.84
N VAL A 104 -8.43 2.67 11.89
CA VAL A 104 -7.09 2.17 11.55
C VAL A 104 -6.82 2.24 10.05
N GLU A 105 -7.79 1.90 9.22
CA GLU A 105 -7.70 2.04 7.76
C GLU A 105 -7.49 3.49 7.36
N ARG A 106 -8.25 4.41 7.96
CA ARG A 106 -8.10 5.85 7.78
C ARG A 106 -6.70 6.34 8.13
N ALA A 107 -6.13 5.82 9.22
CA ALA A 107 -4.78 6.18 9.63
C ALA A 107 -3.72 5.72 8.61
N LEU A 108 -3.83 4.49 8.11
CA LEU A 108 -2.98 3.95 7.05
C LEU A 108 -3.09 4.77 5.76
N ILE A 109 -4.32 5.09 5.33
CA ILE A 109 -4.58 5.87 4.12
C ILE A 109 -4.00 7.27 4.24
N ARG A 110 -4.22 7.95 5.39
CA ARG A 110 -3.74 9.31 5.63
C ARG A 110 -2.23 9.44 5.80
N ALA A 111 -1.50 8.34 5.97
CA ALA A 111 -0.04 8.32 5.94
C ALA A 111 0.54 8.36 4.52
N LEU A 112 -0.18 7.88 3.49
CA LEU A 112 0.29 7.80 2.12
C LEU A 112 0.76 9.13 1.50
N PRO A 113 0.13 10.30 1.77
CA PRO A 113 0.64 11.58 1.24
C PRO A 113 2.07 11.91 1.63
N ALA A 114 2.55 11.41 2.77
CA ALA A 114 3.95 11.55 3.15
C ALA A 114 4.89 10.72 2.26
N ARG A 115 4.39 9.58 1.74
CA ARG A 115 5.14 8.71 0.82
C ARG A 115 5.11 9.22 -0.62
N TYR A 116 4.01 9.85 -1.03
CA TYR A 116 3.75 10.33 -2.39
C TYR A 116 3.20 11.75 -2.37
N PRO A 117 4.03 12.77 -2.02
CA PRO A 117 3.53 14.15 -1.87
C PRO A 117 3.16 14.80 -3.21
N GLN A 118 3.66 14.27 -4.32
CA GLN A 118 3.35 14.74 -5.67
C GLN A 118 3.40 13.59 -6.67
N ARG A 119 2.80 13.81 -7.85
CA ARG A 119 2.68 12.81 -8.91
C ARG A 119 3.93 12.69 -9.78
N GLU A 120 4.72 13.76 -9.84
CA GLU A 120 5.92 13.88 -10.66
C GLU A 120 7.16 13.45 -9.87
N THR A 121 8.12 12.86 -10.58
CA THR A 121 9.39 12.46 -9.98
C THR A 121 10.26 13.68 -9.64
N ILE A 122 11.07 13.51 -8.59
CA ILE A 122 12.16 14.44 -8.24
C ILE A 122 13.49 13.69 -8.30
N GLU A 123 14.58 14.42 -8.16
CA GLU A 123 15.92 13.83 -8.21
C GLU A 123 16.16 12.85 -7.06
N ASP A 124 15.81 13.24 -5.84
CA ASP A 124 16.00 12.43 -4.62
C ASP A 124 14.69 12.28 -3.83
N GLN A 125 14.20 11.05 -3.71
CA GLN A 125 13.00 10.70 -2.95
C GLN A 125 13.29 10.28 -1.49
N ALA A 126 14.54 10.23 -1.04
CA ALA A 126 14.86 9.85 0.34
C ALA A 126 14.15 10.70 1.42
N PRO A 127 13.90 12.02 1.21
CA PRO A 127 13.08 12.79 2.14
C PRO A 127 11.63 12.30 2.26
N TRP A 128 11.06 11.73 1.18
CA TRP A 128 9.71 11.16 1.21
C TRP A 128 9.67 9.85 2.01
N ASP A 129 10.68 9.00 1.84
CA ASP A 129 10.80 7.76 2.62
C ASP A 129 10.92 8.08 4.11
N ALA A 130 11.71 9.10 4.48
CA ALA A 130 11.83 9.57 5.85
C ALA A 130 10.50 10.12 6.41
N ALA A 131 9.82 10.96 5.65
CA ALA A 131 8.52 11.52 6.04
C ALA A 131 7.46 10.42 6.22
N TYR A 132 7.47 9.40 5.32
CA TYR A 132 6.55 8.28 5.45
C TYR A 132 6.86 7.41 6.67
N ALA A 133 8.12 7.13 6.97
CA ALA A 133 8.50 6.40 8.18
C ALA A 133 8.07 7.14 9.46
N ASP A 134 8.15 8.47 9.47
CA ASP A 134 7.66 9.29 10.58
C ASP A 134 6.13 9.27 10.68
N ALA A 135 5.41 9.38 9.57
CA ALA A 135 3.96 9.25 9.54
C ALA A 135 3.51 7.87 10.04
N MET A 136 4.15 6.79 9.57
CA MET A 136 3.85 5.43 10.02
C MET A 136 4.20 5.19 11.49
N ARG A 137 5.19 5.87 12.05
CA ARG A 137 5.49 5.83 13.49
C ARG A 137 4.32 6.34 14.33
N GLU A 138 3.66 7.42 13.91
CA GLU A 138 2.48 7.93 14.59
C GLU A 138 1.28 6.99 14.44
N VAL A 139 1.07 6.41 13.25
CA VAL A 139 0.04 5.38 13.03
C VAL A 139 0.28 4.18 13.96
N PHE A 140 1.53 3.71 14.06
CA PHE A 140 1.89 2.60 14.94
C PHE A 140 1.68 2.94 16.43
N ARG A 141 2.03 4.15 16.88
CA ARG A 141 1.82 4.56 18.28
C ARG A 141 0.35 4.51 18.69
N ALA A 142 -0.53 4.85 17.76
CA ALA A 142 -1.98 4.84 17.98
C ALA A 142 -2.63 3.45 17.83
N ASN A 143 -1.98 2.52 17.11
CA ASN A 143 -2.56 1.23 16.73
C ASN A 143 -1.59 0.06 16.95
N ARG A 144 -0.97 -0.01 18.13
CA ARG A 144 0.13 -0.95 18.41
C ARG A 144 -0.21 -2.42 18.27
N ASP A 145 -1.47 -2.79 18.44
CA ASP A 145 -1.92 -4.19 18.41
C ASP A 145 -2.37 -4.65 17.02
N ASP A 146 -2.45 -3.74 16.04
CA ASP A 146 -2.76 -4.06 14.66
C ASP A 146 -1.51 -4.63 13.96
N LEU A 147 -1.61 -5.88 13.47
CA LEU A 147 -0.48 -6.58 12.84
C LEU A 147 -0.05 -5.92 11.53
N GLU A 148 -1.02 -5.41 10.74
CA GLU A 148 -0.75 -4.75 9.48
C GLU A 148 0.02 -3.44 9.69
N VAL A 149 -0.41 -2.65 10.68
CA VAL A 149 0.28 -1.41 11.05
C VAL A 149 1.72 -1.69 11.48
N ARG A 150 1.95 -2.78 12.24
CA ARG A 150 3.32 -3.21 12.62
C ARG A 150 4.15 -3.55 11.41
N HIS A 151 3.59 -4.31 10.47
CA HIS A 151 4.27 -4.72 9.25
C HIS A 151 4.65 -3.51 8.40
N VAL A 152 3.67 -2.66 8.06
CA VAL A 152 3.86 -1.47 7.22
C VAL A 152 4.83 -0.48 7.87
N PHE A 153 4.77 -0.31 9.20
CA PHE A 153 5.72 0.52 9.93
C PHE A 153 7.14 -0.05 9.88
N ALA A 154 7.30 -1.36 10.11
CA ALA A 154 8.61 -2.01 10.03
C ALA A 154 9.22 -1.85 8.63
N GLU A 155 8.45 -2.09 7.56
CA GLU A 155 8.92 -1.91 6.19
C GLU A 155 9.28 -0.44 5.90
N SER A 156 8.50 0.52 6.40
CA SER A 156 8.79 1.95 6.20
C SER A 156 10.16 2.35 6.77
N ILE A 157 10.57 1.73 7.90
CA ILE A 157 11.91 1.94 8.47
C ILE A 157 12.98 1.21 7.65
N MET A 158 12.72 -0.02 7.21
CA MET A 158 13.67 -0.79 6.39
C MET A 158 13.97 -0.07 5.06
N ASN A 159 13.00 0.63 4.49
CA ASN A 159 13.16 1.40 3.26
C ASN A 159 14.08 2.63 3.41
N LEU A 160 14.39 3.09 4.63
CA LEU A 160 15.35 4.17 4.85
C LEU A 160 16.79 3.75 4.51
N THR A 161 17.10 2.47 4.68
CA THR A 161 18.44 1.92 4.43
C THR A 161 18.37 0.57 3.73
N PRO A 162 17.79 0.52 2.51
CA PRO A 162 17.61 -0.75 1.81
C PRO A 162 18.97 -1.46 1.63
N TRP A 163 18.98 -2.78 1.89
CA TRP A 163 20.16 -3.65 1.80
C TRP A 163 21.30 -3.34 2.79
N LYS A 164 21.09 -2.44 3.75
CA LYS A 164 22.03 -2.14 4.81
C LYS A 164 21.45 -2.57 6.15
N MET A 165 21.57 -3.84 6.48
CA MET A 165 21.27 -4.37 7.82
C MET A 165 22.57 -4.62 8.58
#